data_ff50b824404eaa03134cf489b2c00d23
#
_entry.id   ff50b824404eaa03134cf489b2c00d23
#
_cell.length_a   1.000
_cell.length_b   1.000
_cell.length_c   1.000
_cell.angle_alpha   90.00
_cell.angle_beta   90.00
_cell.angle_gamma   90.00
#
_symmetry.space_group_name_H-M   'P 1'
#
loop_
_entity.id
_entity.type
_entity.pdbx_description
1 polymer ?
#
loop_
_entity_poly.entity_id
_entity_poly.type
_entity_poly.pdbx_seq_one_letter_code
_entity_poly.pdbx_strand_id
1 'polypeptide(L)'
;MIAVASVLSFVKIDMPMGGGVTVCSMTPIILVAFIYGPVWGLSTAFVYSVFQLLFGLDNLAYATSIPMAILILLFDYIVAYSVIGLAGFFRDKENSPKKIVLATVCVLTLRFICHFVTGWFVWDALWPNEFGLSPALYSFCYNGIYMLPEIVVTSISASLLCSSKQIKGLLTKEACAGEDSRKSEGTLIIGIGVAFVIIQIAAYIGLYFTDALTFFADTSSAKAVLLEIWHLFTHNIVGIIGIIFAVWGITVAKKSKK
;
A
#
# COMPACT_ATOMS: atom_id res chain seq x y z
N MET A 1 -17.17 0.45 5.12
CA MET A 1 -16.23 -0.55 4.56
C MET A 1 -14.92 -0.63 5.37
N ILE A 2 -14.33 0.49 5.82
CA ILE A 2 -13.10 0.47 6.67
C ILE A 2 -13.32 -0.36 7.93
N ALA A 3 -14.41 -0.12 8.69
CA ALA A 3 -14.72 -0.89 9.90
C ALA A 3 -14.86 -2.39 9.61
N VAL A 4 -15.51 -2.77 8.49
CA VAL A 4 -15.62 -4.17 8.08
C VAL A 4 -14.26 -4.77 7.78
N ALA A 5 -13.41 -4.06 7.03
CA ALA A 5 -12.05 -4.48 6.76
C ALA A 5 -11.22 -4.66 8.05
N SER A 6 -11.35 -3.71 8.99
CA SER A 6 -10.65 -3.76 10.28
C SER A 6 -11.10 -4.95 11.14
N VAL A 7 -12.41 -5.23 11.21
CA VAL A 7 -12.92 -6.40 11.93
C VAL A 7 -12.43 -7.70 11.27
N LEU A 8 -12.47 -7.79 9.94
CA LEU A 8 -11.99 -8.96 9.22
C LEU A 8 -10.47 -9.16 9.37
N SER A 9 -9.69 -8.10 9.61
CA SER A 9 -8.25 -8.23 9.82
C SER A 9 -7.89 -8.91 11.14
N PHE A 10 -8.79 -8.94 12.13
CA PHE A 10 -8.58 -9.71 13.36
C PHE A 10 -8.87 -11.21 13.17
N VAL A 11 -9.63 -11.58 12.13
CA VAL A 11 -9.89 -12.98 11.79
C VAL A 11 -8.81 -13.45 10.84
N LYS A 12 -7.75 -14.02 11.40
CA LYS A 12 -6.58 -14.47 10.63
C LYS A 12 -6.23 -15.92 10.98
N ILE A 13 -5.63 -16.59 10.02
CA ILE A 13 -4.98 -17.89 10.20
C ILE A 13 -3.49 -17.58 10.37
N ASP A 14 -2.98 -17.81 11.55
CA ASP A 14 -1.56 -17.62 11.82
C ASP A 14 -0.74 -18.67 11.05
N MET A 15 0.26 -18.16 10.35
CA MET A 15 1.18 -18.96 9.56
C MET A 15 2.46 -19.22 10.37
N PRO A 16 3.20 -20.29 10.05
CA PRO A 16 4.52 -20.51 10.65
C PRO A 16 5.39 -19.27 10.51
N MET A 17 6.18 -18.97 11.52
CA MET A 17 7.14 -17.85 11.56
C MET A 17 6.51 -16.44 11.71
N GLY A 18 5.25 -16.31 12.16
CA GLY A 18 4.66 -15.05 12.60
C GLY A 18 3.84 -14.29 11.54
N GLY A 19 3.81 -14.74 10.30
CA GLY A 19 2.89 -14.20 9.29
C GLY A 19 1.46 -14.68 9.50
N GLY A 20 0.50 -14.06 8.83
CA GLY A 20 -0.90 -14.47 8.90
C GLY A 20 -1.68 -14.14 7.63
N VAL A 21 -2.61 -15.03 7.27
CA VAL A 21 -3.56 -14.83 6.17
C VAL A 21 -4.88 -14.38 6.76
N THR A 22 -5.37 -13.22 6.35
CA THR A 22 -6.64 -12.69 6.84
C THR A 22 -7.82 -13.22 6.03
N VAL A 23 -8.99 -13.30 6.67
CA VAL A 23 -10.21 -13.72 5.99
C VAL A 23 -10.80 -12.54 5.22
N CYS A 24 -10.30 -12.32 3.98
CA CYS A 24 -10.83 -11.33 3.04
C CYS A 24 -10.80 -9.89 3.55
N SER A 25 -9.88 -9.52 4.46
CA SER A 25 -9.88 -8.20 5.09
C SER A 25 -9.72 -7.05 4.09
N MET A 26 -9.04 -7.27 2.96
CA MET A 26 -8.80 -6.26 1.93
C MET A 26 -9.92 -6.17 0.91
N THR A 27 -10.80 -7.16 0.83
CA THR A 27 -11.92 -7.18 -0.12
C THR A 27 -12.82 -5.95 -0.01
N PRO A 28 -13.23 -5.47 1.18
CA PRO A 28 -14.05 -4.27 1.30
C PRO A 28 -13.38 -3.02 0.72
N ILE A 29 -12.06 -2.89 0.86
CA ILE A 29 -11.30 -1.75 0.35
C ILE A 29 -11.20 -1.81 -1.18
N ILE A 30 -10.90 -3.00 -1.73
CA ILE A 30 -10.85 -3.24 -3.17
C ILE A 30 -12.21 -2.96 -3.81
N LEU A 31 -13.32 -3.36 -3.17
CA LEU A 31 -14.66 -3.08 -3.66
C LEU A 31 -14.96 -1.57 -3.68
N VAL A 32 -14.60 -0.82 -2.65
CA VAL A 32 -14.75 0.65 -2.65
C VAL A 32 -13.96 1.24 -3.81
N ALA A 33 -12.70 0.85 -3.98
CA ALA A 33 -11.86 1.32 -5.06
C ALA A 33 -12.48 1.00 -6.44
N PHE A 34 -12.96 -0.22 -6.62
CA PHE A 34 -13.53 -0.67 -7.88
C PHE A 34 -14.89 -0.03 -8.19
N ILE A 35 -15.73 0.23 -7.18
CA ILE A 35 -17.05 0.86 -7.34
C ILE A 35 -16.92 2.37 -7.55
N TYR A 36 -16.19 3.05 -6.67
CA TYR A 36 -16.16 4.52 -6.60
C TYR A 36 -14.94 5.14 -7.31
N GLY A 37 -14.00 4.31 -7.75
CA GLY A 37 -12.80 4.76 -8.46
C GLY A 37 -11.59 4.93 -7.57
N PRO A 38 -10.42 5.28 -8.19
CA PRO A 38 -9.13 5.23 -7.51
C PRO A 38 -8.98 6.26 -6.38
N VAL A 39 -9.68 7.40 -6.47
CA VAL A 39 -9.62 8.44 -5.45
C VAL A 39 -10.24 7.97 -4.14
N TRP A 40 -11.46 7.47 -4.20
CA TRP A 40 -12.15 6.91 -3.05
C TRP A 40 -11.46 5.64 -2.55
N GLY A 41 -10.92 4.85 -3.49
CA GLY A 41 -10.11 3.68 -3.19
C GLY A 41 -8.87 4.04 -2.36
N LEU A 42 -8.07 4.99 -2.84
CA LEU A 42 -6.85 5.44 -2.14
C LEU A 42 -7.15 6.10 -0.79
N SER A 43 -8.17 6.95 -0.73
CA SER A 43 -8.57 7.59 0.53
C SER A 43 -9.00 6.54 1.57
N THR A 44 -9.83 5.58 1.16
CA THR A 44 -10.29 4.50 2.05
C THR A 44 -9.13 3.60 2.47
N ALA A 45 -8.26 3.24 1.54
CA ALA A 45 -7.08 2.43 1.78
C ALA A 45 -6.07 3.12 2.71
N PHE A 46 -5.87 4.43 2.53
CA PHE A 46 -5.00 5.22 3.41
C PHE A 46 -5.54 5.26 4.84
N VAL A 47 -6.83 5.54 5.03
CA VAL A 47 -7.42 5.50 6.39
C VAL A 47 -7.31 4.10 6.99
N TYR A 48 -7.56 3.06 6.19
CA TYR A 48 -7.37 1.68 6.63
C TYR A 48 -5.91 1.39 7.00
N SER A 49 -4.93 1.92 6.26
CA SER A 49 -3.50 1.76 6.58
C SER A 49 -3.14 2.35 7.93
N VAL A 50 -3.74 3.48 8.32
CA VAL A 50 -3.56 4.07 9.65
C VAL A 50 -4.12 3.16 10.73
N PHE A 51 -5.28 2.54 10.53
CA PHE A 51 -5.81 1.55 11.49
C PHE A 51 -4.88 0.33 11.61
N GLN A 52 -4.37 -0.17 10.49
CA GLN A 52 -3.43 -1.30 10.52
C GLN A 52 -2.12 -0.93 11.22
N LEU A 53 -1.63 0.29 11.05
CA LEU A 53 -0.49 0.80 11.80
C LEU A 53 -0.78 0.84 13.30
N LEU A 54 -1.95 1.33 13.71
CA LEU A 54 -2.34 1.38 15.13
C LEU A 54 -2.43 -0.03 15.75
N PHE A 55 -2.92 -1.02 14.99
CA PHE A 55 -2.99 -2.42 15.46
C PHE A 55 -1.62 -3.11 15.49
N GLY A 56 -0.65 -2.61 14.75
CA GLY A 56 0.69 -3.17 14.64
C GLY A 56 1.78 -2.29 15.25
N LEU A 57 1.44 -1.36 16.14
CA LEU A 57 2.42 -0.46 16.81
C LEU A 57 3.54 -1.21 17.52
N ASP A 58 3.26 -2.43 18.03
CA ASP A 58 4.27 -3.26 18.69
C ASP A 58 5.45 -3.59 17.76
N ASN A 59 5.21 -3.68 16.45
CA ASN A 59 6.27 -3.92 15.49
C ASN A 59 7.26 -2.74 15.38
N LEU A 60 6.82 -1.52 15.64
CA LEU A 60 7.71 -0.35 15.70
C LEU A 60 8.65 -0.38 16.91
N ALA A 61 8.25 -1.04 17.98
CA ALA A 61 9.07 -1.18 19.19
C ALA A 61 10.34 -2.02 18.96
N TYR A 62 10.36 -2.85 17.92
CA TYR A 62 11.53 -3.63 17.52
C TYR A 62 12.58 -2.81 16.76
N ALA A 63 12.22 -1.65 16.25
CA ALA A 63 13.16 -0.82 15.50
C ALA A 63 14.31 -0.35 16.40
N THR A 64 15.54 -0.68 16.02
CA THR A 64 16.75 -0.28 16.75
C THR A 64 17.27 1.08 16.32
N SER A 65 16.69 1.67 15.28
CA SER A 65 17.05 2.99 14.76
C SER A 65 15.84 3.68 14.12
N ILE A 66 15.91 5.02 14.06
CA ILE A 66 14.86 5.86 13.45
C ILE A 66 14.60 5.45 11.99
N PRO A 67 15.60 5.23 11.11
CA PRO A 67 15.34 4.78 9.75
C PRO A 67 14.61 3.43 9.69
N MET A 68 14.95 2.47 10.53
CA MET A 68 14.21 1.21 10.60
C MET A 68 12.73 1.42 10.97
N ALA A 69 12.47 2.27 11.97
CA ALA A 69 11.11 2.61 12.35
C ALA A 69 10.32 3.25 11.19
N ILE A 70 10.95 4.17 10.44
CA ILE A 70 10.36 4.81 9.27
C ILE A 70 10.07 3.78 8.16
N LEU A 71 11.00 2.84 7.92
CA LEU A 71 10.81 1.78 6.94
C LEU A 71 9.63 0.88 7.29
N ILE A 72 9.56 0.41 8.52
CA ILE A 72 8.44 -0.40 9.03
C ILE A 72 7.13 0.39 8.87
N LEU A 73 7.09 1.64 9.36
CA LEU A 73 5.90 2.48 9.30
C LEU A 73 5.41 2.66 7.86
N LEU A 74 6.32 2.98 6.95
CA LEU A 74 5.95 3.26 5.56
C LEU A 74 5.61 1.98 4.79
N PHE A 75 6.51 0.99 4.78
CA PHE A 75 6.41 -0.14 3.86
C PHE A 75 5.67 -1.35 4.43
N ASP A 76 5.57 -1.51 5.75
CA ASP A 76 4.72 -2.55 6.32
C ASP A 76 3.28 -2.08 6.56
N TYR A 77 3.06 -0.74 6.66
CA TYR A 77 1.74 -0.21 6.96
C TYR A 77 1.23 0.78 5.93
N ILE A 78 1.79 2.01 5.90
CA ILE A 78 1.17 3.11 5.15
C ILE A 78 1.12 2.82 3.65
N VAL A 79 2.25 2.53 3.03
CA VAL A 79 2.32 2.26 1.58
C VAL A 79 1.70 0.90 1.26
N ALA A 80 2.04 -0.15 2.03
CA ALA A 80 1.58 -1.52 1.78
C ALA A 80 0.04 -1.64 1.75
N TYR A 81 -0.65 -0.92 2.61
CA TYR A 81 -2.12 -0.93 2.61
C TYR A 81 -2.72 0.13 1.69
N SER A 82 -2.08 1.29 1.50
CA SER A 82 -2.60 2.34 0.62
C SER A 82 -2.62 1.92 -0.85
N VAL A 83 -1.64 1.13 -1.31
CA VAL A 83 -1.59 0.63 -2.71
C VAL A 83 -2.81 -0.21 -3.09
N ILE A 84 -3.53 -0.78 -2.12
CA ILE A 84 -4.77 -1.53 -2.37
C ILE A 84 -5.82 -0.64 -3.05
N GLY A 85 -5.84 0.65 -2.72
CA GLY A 85 -6.74 1.63 -3.35
C GLY A 85 -6.52 1.83 -4.85
N LEU A 86 -5.34 1.46 -5.37
CA LEU A 86 -5.04 1.48 -6.81
C LEU A 86 -5.90 0.51 -7.63
N ALA A 87 -6.61 -0.43 -6.98
CA ALA A 87 -7.58 -1.30 -7.63
C ALA A 87 -8.65 -0.50 -8.42
N GLY A 88 -8.93 0.73 -8.02
CA GLY A 88 -9.85 1.62 -8.71
C GLY A 88 -9.44 2.00 -10.14
N PHE A 89 -8.17 1.89 -10.52
CA PHE A 89 -7.72 2.10 -11.90
C PHE A 89 -8.21 1.02 -12.87
N PHE A 90 -8.53 -0.15 -12.35
CA PHE A 90 -9.07 -1.27 -13.12
C PHE A 90 -10.59 -1.21 -13.26
N ARG A 91 -11.23 -0.17 -12.72
CA ARG A 91 -12.67 0.04 -12.83
C ARG A 91 -13.13 -0.04 -14.27
N ASP A 92 -14.21 -0.79 -14.50
CA ASP A 92 -14.78 -1.04 -15.81
C ASP A 92 -16.28 -0.80 -15.81
N LYS A 93 -16.80 -0.27 -16.93
CA LYS A 93 -18.24 -0.08 -17.14
C LYS A 93 -19.00 -1.41 -17.22
N GLU A 94 -18.35 -2.47 -17.68
CA GLU A 94 -18.93 -3.80 -17.81
C GLU A 94 -18.94 -4.60 -16.53
N ASN A 95 -18.31 -4.10 -15.45
CA ASN A 95 -18.25 -4.74 -14.13
C ASN A 95 -17.77 -6.20 -14.20
N SER A 96 -16.74 -6.42 -15.00
CA SER A 96 -16.21 -7.76 -15.27
C SER A 96 -15.54 -8.34 -14.02
N PRO A 97 -15.97 -9.52 -13.53
CA PRO A 97 -15.28 -10.23 -12.46
C PRO A 97 -13.80 -10.50 -12.75
N LYS A 98 -13.43 -10.64 -14.02
CA LYS A 98 -12.03 -10.82 -14.43
C LYS A 98 -11.19 -9.59 -14.14
N LYS A 99 -11.73 -8.39 -14.30
CA LYS A 99 -11.00 -7.15 -14.04
C LYS A 99 -10.79 -6.89 -12.55
N ILE A 100 -11.76 -7.22 -11.70
CA ILE A 100 -11.55 -7.10 -10.25
C ILE A 100 -10.53 -8.13 -9.74
N VAL A 101 -10.50 -9.34 -10.32
CA VAL A 101 -9.46 -10.33 -10.01
C VAL A 101 -8.09 -9.81 -10.42
N LEU A 102 -7.95 -9.28 -11.65
CA LEU A 102 -6.70 -8.68 -12.11
C LEU A 102 -6.27 -7.53 -11.21
N ALA A 103 -7.20 -6.63 -10.86
CA ALA A 103 -6.95 -5.54 -9.93
C ALA A 103 -6.41 -6.05 -8.59
N THR A 104 -7.09 -7.05 -8.02
CA THR A 104 -6.70 -7.67 -6.75
C THR A 104 -5.29 -8.24 -6.81
N VAL A 105 -4.99 -9.03 -7.84
CA VAL A 105 -3.65 -9.61 -8.03
C VAL A 105 -2.59 -8.51 -8.14
N CYS A 106 -2.83 -7.49 -8.95
CA CYS A 106 -1.87 -6.39 -9.13
C CYS A 106 -1.60 -5.63 -7.81
N VAL A 107 -2.65 -5.20 -7.09
CA VAL A 107 -2.45 -4.40 -5.89
C VAL A 107 -1.88 -5.20 -4.72
N LEU A 108 -2.24 -6.47 -4.59
CA LEU A 108 -1.65 -7.34 -3.57
C LEU A 108 -0.21 -7.77 -3.91
N THR A 109 0.15 -7.83 -5.19
CA THR A 109 1.55 -7.99 -5.61
C THR A 109 2.37 -6.73 -5.24
N LEU A 110 1.82 -5.53 -5.41
CA LEU A 110 2.49 -4.31 -4.94
C LEU A 110 2.68 -4.33 -3.42
N ARG A 111 1.67 -4.76 -2.67
CA ARG A 111 1.79 -4.96 -1.22
C ARG A 111 2.86 -5.99 -0.87
N PHE A 112 2.91 -7.12 -1.58
CA PHE A 112 3.97 -8.11 -1.43
C PHE A 112 5.36 -7.48 -1.61
N ILE A 113 5.55 -6.65 -2.62
CA ILE A 113 6.83 -5.96 -2.86
C ILE A 113 7.19 -5.07 -1.66
N CYS A 114 6.23 -4.36 -1.06
CA CYS A 114 6.48 -3.56 0.14
C CYS A 114 7.01 -4.41 1.30
N HIS A 115 6.32 -5.50 1.63
CA HIS A 115 6.74 -6.41 2.69
C HIS A 115 8.04 -7.16 2.37
N PHE A 116 8.27 -7.47 1.10
CA PHE A 116 9.53 -8.07 0.66
C PHE A 116 10.71 -7.13 0.95
N VAL A 117 10.55 -5.83 0.67
CA VAL A 117 11.60 -4.83 0.92
C VAL A 117 11.90 -4.70 2.41
N THR A 118 10.88 -4.59 3.27
CA THR A 118 11.11 -4.53 4.72
C THR A 118 11.67 -5.84 5.27
N GLY A 119 11.20 -6.97 4.80
CA GLY A 119 11.73 -8.28 5.16
C GLY A 119 13.21 -8.42 4.83
N TRP A 120 13.62 -7.95 3.67
CA TRP A 120 15.00 -8.00 3.22
C TRP A 120 15.92 -7.05 4.01
N PHE A 121 15.52 -5.78 4.17
CA PHE A 121 16.42 -4.75 4.71
C PHE A 121 16.29 -4.52 6.22
N VAL A 122 15.13 -4.79 6.80
CA VAL A 122 14.84 -4.50 8.20
C VAL A 122 14.76 -5.79 9.02
N TRP A 123 13.83 -6.68 8.66
CA TRP A 123 13.54 -7.83 9.48
C TRP A 123 14.69 -8.84 9.53
N ASP A 124 15.39 -9.09 8.41
CA ASP A 124 16.57 -9.95 8.41
C ASP A 124 17.74 -9.37 9.23
N ALA A 125 17.88 -8.03 9.28
CA ALA A 125 18.88 -7.38 10.12
C ALA A 125 18.57 -7.50 11.62
N LEU A 126 17.29 -7.57 12.00
CA LEU A 126 16.84 -7.76 13.39
C LEU A 126 16.84 -9.22 13.80
N TRP A 127 16.42 -10.10 12.92
CA TRP A 127 16.33 -11.55 13.11
C TRP A 127 16.87 -12.27 11.87
N PRO A 128 18.20 -12.49 11.79
CA PRO A 128 18.79 -13.25 10.71
C PRO A 128 18.17 -14.64 10.60
N ASN A 129 17.90 -15.08 9.38
CA ASN A 129 17.28 -16.38 9.16
C ASN A 129 18.26 -17.52 9.48
N GLU A 130 17.74 -18.58 10.10
CA GLU A 130 18.52 -19.78 10.49
C GLU A 130 18.69 -20.80 9.34
N PHE A 131 18.07 -20.54 8.17
CA PHE A 131 18.06 -21.49 7.05
C PHE A 131 19.28 -21.36 6.13
N GLY A 132 20.20 -20.42 6.39
CA GLY A 132 21.36 -20.17 5.55
C GLY A 132 21.00 -19.58 4.17
N LEU A 133 19.80 -19.08 3.99
CA LEU A 133 19.37 -18.41 2.77
C LEU A 133 19.87 -16.96 2.75
N SER A 134 20.04 -16.42 1.54
CA SER A 134 20.29 -14.98 1.44
C SER A 134 19.07 -14.20 1.98
N PRO A 135 19.27 -13.02 2.61
CA PRO A 135 18.20 -12.19 3.15
C PRO A 135 17.04 -11.95 2.17
N ALA A 136 17.38 -11.63 0.93
CA ALA A 136 16.40 -11.41 -0.12
C ALA A 136 15.57 -12.66 -0.43
N LEU A 137 16.23 -13.83 -0.58
CA LEU A 137 15.53 -15.08 -0.87
C LEU A 137 14.64 -15.50 0.30
N TYR A 138 15.13 -15.36 1.52
CA TYR A 138 14.34 -15.63 2.71
C TYR A 138 13.10 -14.73 2.78
N SER A 139 13.27 -13.43 2.62
CA SER A 139 12.16 -12.47 2.62
C SER A 139 11.15 -12.77 1.51
N PHE A 140 11.60 -13.13 0.30
CA PHE A 140 10.74 -13.51 -0.80
C PHE A 140 9.89 -14.75 -0.47
N CYS A 141 10.51 -15.81 0.03
CA CYS A 141 9.82 -17.04 0.41
C CYS A 141 8.87 -16.82 1.59
N TYR A 142 9.35 -16.15 2.64
CA TYR A 142 8.57 -15.84 3.82
C TYR A 142 7.30 -15.05 3.49
N ASN A 143 7.44 -13.93 2.80
CA ASN A 143 6.29 -13.12 2.41
C ASN A 143 5.40 -13.84 1.39
N GLY A 144 5.98 -14.68 0.52
CA GLY A 144 5.24 -15.48 -0.45
C GLY A 144 4.28 -16.47 0.20
N ILE A 145 4.70 -17.12 1.27
CA ILE A 145 3.90 -18.17 1.95
C ILE A 145 2.55 -17.66 2.42
N TYR A 146 2.45 -16.44 2.92
CA TYR A 146 1.17 -15.87 3.36
C TYR A 146 0.51 -14.94 2.33
N MET A 147 1.28 -14.25 1.50
CA MET A 147 0.70 -13.35 0.50
C MET A 147 0.05 -14.10 -0.67
N LEU A 148 0.57 -15.26 -1.08
CA LEU A 148 -0.07 -16.05 -2.14
C LEU A 148 -1.47 -16.55 -1.74
N PRO A 149 -1.68 -17.19 -0.58
CA PRO A 149 -3.02 -17.52 -0.10
C PRO A 149 -3.92 -16.28 0.04
N GLU A 150 -3.39 -15.16 0.55
CA GLU A 150 -4.14 -13.90 0.70
C GLU A 150 -4.63 -13.38 -0.67
N ILE A 151 -3.79 -13.42 -1.70
CA ILE A 151 -4.16 -13.05 -3.07
C ILE A 151 -5.28 -13.95 -3.59
N VAL A 152 -5.17 -15.26 -3.39
CA VAL A 152 -6.19 -16.22 -3.86
C VAL A 152 -7.51 -16.01 -3.16
N VAL A 153 -7.53 -15.98 -1.83
CA VAL A 153 -8.76 -15.81 -1.03
C VAL A 153 -9.42 -14.47 -1.31
N THR A 154 -8.64 -13.38 -1.36
CA THR A 154 -9.16 -12.05 -1.68
C THR A 154 -9.69 -11.96 -3.11
N SER A 155 -9.01 -12.59 -4.08
CA SER A 155 -9.47 -12.61 -5.48
C SER A 155 -10.80 -13.34 -5.64
N ILE A 156 -10.96 -14.49 -4.98
CA ILE A 156 -12.21 -15.26 -5.00
C ILE A 156 -13.32 -14.43 -4.38
N SER A 157 -13.13 -13.89 -3.19
CA SER A 157 -14.15 -13.11 -2.48
C SER A 157 -14.54 -11.84 -3.25
N ALA A 158 -13.57 -11.10 -3.78
CA ALA A 158 -13.83 -9.91 -4.59
C ALA A 158 -14.61 -10.25 -5.87
N SER A 159 -14.27 -11.34 -6.55
CA SER A 159 -14.98 -11.82 -7.74
C SER A 159 -16.43 -12.21 -7.45
N LEU A 160 -16.65 -12.97 -6.38
CA LEU A 160 -18.00 -13.40 -5.96
C LEU A 160 -18.86 -12.19 -5.60
N LEU A 161 -18.36 -11.26 -4.81
CA LEU A 161 -19.08 -10.07 -4.41
C LEU A 161 -19.35 -9.14 -5.61
N CYS A 162 -18.38 -8.94 -6.50
CA CYS A 162 -18.54 -8.16 -7.71
C CYS A 162 -19.63 -8.76 -8.64
N SER A 163 -19.82 -10.08 -8.61
CA SER A 163 -20.84 -10.79 -9.39
C SER A 163 -22.24 -10.67 -8.79
N SER A 164 -22.39 -10.19 -7.55
CA SER A 164 -23.67 -10.06 -6.88
C SER A 164 -24.53 -8.96 -7.51
N LYS A 165 -25.86 -9.14 -7.51
CA LYS A 165 -26.83 -8.16 -8.05
C LYS A 165 -26.71 -6.79 -7.37
N GLN A 166 -26.47 -6.78 -6.06
CA GLN A 166 -26.36 -5.56 -5.26
C GLN A 166 -25.14 -4.72 -5.68
N ILE A 167 -23.98 -5.34 -5.81
CA ILE A 167 -22.75 -4.65 -6.21
C ILE A 167 -22.83 -4.20 -7.67
N LYS A 168 -23.37 -5.03 -8.57
CA LYS A 168 -23.64 -4.64 -9.97
C LYS A 168 -24.56 -3.43 -10.06
N GLY A 169 -25.61 -3.38 -9.24
CA GLY A 169 -26.52 -2.22 -9.17
C GLY A 169 -25.81 -0.94 -8.73
N LEU A 170 -24.92 -1.02 -7.74
CA LEU A 170 -24.10 0.12 -7.30
C LEU A 170 -23.14 0.59 -8.40
N LEU A 171 -22.43 -0.32 -9.06
CA LEU A 171 -21.51 -0.01 -10.15
C LEU A 171 -22.22 0.71 -11.32
N THR A 172 -23.42 0.26 -11.68
CA THR A 172 -24.23 0.87 -12.75
C THR A 172 -24.69 2.28 -12.35
N LYS A 173 -25.16 2.46 -11.11
CA LYS A 173 -25.60 3.76 -10.59
C LYS A 173 -24.46 4.79 -10.59
N GLU A 174 -23.28 4.39 -10.12
CA GLU A 174 -22.09 5.27 -10.08
C GLU A 174 -21.57 5.58 -11.49
N ALA A 175 -21.74 4.68 -12.45
CA ALA A 175 -21.38 4.95 -13.85
C ALA A 175 -22.26 6.04 -14.49
N CYS A 176 -23.51 6.20 -14.02
CA CYS A 176 -24.44 7.23 -14.49
C CYS A 176 -24.27 8.59 -13.79
N ALA A 177 -23.69 8.62 -12.57
CA ALA A 177 -23.49 9.85 -11.78
C ALA A 177 -22.27 10.70 -12.21
N GLY A 178 -21.67 10.39 -13.31
CA GLY A 178 -20.25 10.56 -13.63
C GLY A 178 -19.72 11.93 -14.07
N GLU A 179 -20.40 13.06 -14.08
CA GLU A 179 -19.79 14.30 -14.61
C GLU A 179 -19.36 15.30 -13.53
N ASP A 180 -20.15 15.55 -12.53
CA ASP A 180 -19.81 16.43 -11.41
C ASP A 180 -18.75 15.81 -10.46
N SER A 181 -18.72 14.48 -10.41
CA SER A 181 -17.75 13.72 -9.61
C SER A 181 -16.30 13.92 -10.09
N ARG A 182 -16.05 14.04 -11.39
CA ARG A 182 -14.69 14.10 -11.95
C ARG A 182 -13.88 15.33 -11.52
N LYS A 183 -14.54 16.47 -11.34
CA LYS A 183 -13.84 17.69 -10.89
C LYS A 183 -13.42 17.57 -9.43
N SER A 184 -14.28 17.02 -8.60
CA SER A 184 -13.99 16.71 -7.18
C SER A 184 -12.88 15.65 -7.08
N GLU A 185 -12.93 14.60 -7.90
CA GLU A 185 -11.88 13.58 -8.00
C GLU A 185 -10.53 14.19 -8.38
N GLY A 186 -10.47 15.05 -9.39
CA GLY A 186 -9.24 15.70 -9.81
C GLY A 186 -8.61 16.53 -8.69
N THR A 187 -9.41 17.29 -7.95
CA THR A 187 -8.95 18.12 -6.83
C THR A 187 -8.42 17.25 -5.68
N LEU A 188 -9.08 16.15 -5.37
CA LEU A 188 -8.66 15.24 -4.30
C LEU A 188 -7.35 14.50 -4.68
N ILE A 189 -7.21 14.09 -5.94
CA ILE A 189 -5.97 13.46 -6.45
C ILE A 189 -4.79 14.43 -6.35
N ILE A 190 -4.99 15.70 -6.72
CA ILE A 190 -3.97 16.73 -6.54
C ILE A 190 -3.61 16.88 -5.06
N GLY A 191 -4.61 16.93 -4.18
CA GLY A 191 -4.41 17.01 -2.73
C GLY A 191 -3.58 15.85 -2.18
N ILE A 192 -3.87 14.62 -2.60
CA ILE A 192 -3.09 13.43 -2.23
C ILE A 192 -1.64 13.55 -2.73
N GLY A 193 -1.45 13.93 -4.01
CA GLY A 193 -0.11 14.12 -4.58
C GLY A 193 0.71 15.17 -3.82
N VAL A 194 0.10 16.30 -3.50
CA VAL A 194 0.74 17.37 -2.70
C VAL A 194 1.06 16.88 -1.29
N ALA A 195 0.16 16.13 -0.64
CA ALA A 195 0.40 15.58 0.69
C ALA A 195 1.61 14.62 0.69
N PHE A 196 1.75 13.75 -0.32
CA PHE A 196 2.92 12.88 -0.47
C PHE A 196 4.22 13.69 -0.59
N VAL A 197 4.24 14.76 -1.38
CA VAL A 197 5.40 15.64 -1.51
C VAL A 197 5.73 16.34 -0.19
N ILE A 198 4.73 16.83 0.53
CA ILE A 198 4.92 17.48 1.84
C ILE A 198 5.48 16.50 2.87
N ILE A 199 4.94 15.28 2.95
CA ILE A 199 5.43 14.23 3.85
C ILE A 199 6.89 13.90 3.54
N GLN A 200 7.25 13.83 2.27
CA GLN A 200 8.63 13.58 1.86
C GLN A 200 9.57 14.72 2.28
N ILE A 201 9.17 15.97 2.04
CA ILE A 201 9.95 17.15 2.45
C ILE A 201 10.12 17.17 3.98
N ALA A 202 9.04 16.91 4.73
CA ALA A 202 9.08 16.87 6.18
C ALA A 202 9.99 15.74 6.70
N ALA A 203 9.94 14.54 6.08
CA ALA A 203 10.83 13.44 6.41
C ALA A 203 12.29 13.78 6.13
N TYR A 204 12.57 14.45 5.00
CA TYR A 204 13.92 14.92 4.65
C TYR A 204 14.46 15.94 5.66
N ILE A 205 13.64 16.94 6.02
CA ILE A 205 13.98 17.93 7.03
C ILE A 205 14.22 17.26 8.39
N GLY A 206 13.34 16.32 8.79
CA GLY A 206 13.49 15.58 10.03
C GLY A 206 14.79 14.76 10.09
N LEU A 207 15.15 14.08 9.01
CA LEU A 207 16.41 13.33 8.89
C LEU A 207 17.63 14.25 8.93
N TYR A 208 17.55 15.44 8.33
CA TYR A 208 18.63 16.42 8.33
C TYR A 208 18.90 17.00 9.73
N PHE A 209 17.84 17.28 10.51
CA PHE A 209 17.97 17.87 11.85
C PHE A 209 18.23 16.88 12.99
N THR A 210 18.05 15.57 12.77
CA THR A 210 18.18 14.56 13.85
C THR A 210 19.55 13.90 13.95
N ASP A 211 20.62 14.47 13.36
CA ASP A 211 21.96 13.85 13.30
C ASP A 211 21.98 12.41 12.73
N ALA A 212 20.87 11.94 12.20
CA ALA A 212 20.81 10.63 11.55
C ALA A 212 21.81 10.53 10.39
N LEU A 213 22.12 11.64 9.73
CA LEU A 213 23.14 11.70 8.69
C LEU A 213 24.57 11.43 9.25
N THR A 214 24.87 11.86 10.47
CA THR A 214 26.18 11.59 11.09
C THR A 214 26.32 10.13 11.50
N PHE A 215 25.26 9.49 11.94
CA PHE A 215 25.23 8.05 12.22
C PHE A 215 25.50 7.21 10.97
N PHE A 216 25.11 7.71 9.80
CA PHE A 216 25.33 7.02 8.53
C PHE A 216 26.71 7.27 7.92
N ALA A 217 27.34 8.40 8.22
CA ALA A 217 28.69 8.74 7.72
C ALA A 217 29.81 7.87 8.32
N ASP A 218 29.56 7.27 9.49
CA ASP A 218 30.58 6.51 10.24
C ASP A 218 30.63 5.00 9.91
N THR A 219 29.77 4.51 9.03
CA THR A 219 29.74 3.11 8.62
C THR A 219 30.45 2.89 7.29
N SER A 220 31.74 2.62 7.33
CA SER A 220 32.60 2.23 6.20
C SER A 220 32.27 0.82 5.66
N SER A 221 31.04 0.52 5.26
CA SER A 221 30.70 -0.81 4.75
C SER A 221 29.54 -0.78 3.75
N ALA A 222 29.25 -1.93 3.14
CA ALA A 222 28.12 -2.13 2.22
C ALA A 222 26.77 -1.55 2.72
N LYS A 223 26.61 -1.36 4.03
CA LYS A 223 25.45 -0.68 4.63
C LYS A 223 25.34 0.78 4.19
N ALA A 224 26.46 1.51 4.07
CA ALA A 224 26.44 2.91 3.63
C ALA A 224 25.98 3.03 2.16
N VAL A 225 26.45 2.14 1.29
CA VAL A 225 26.06 2.10 -0.13
C VAL A 225 24.59 1.72 -0.28
N LEU A 226 24.11 0.73 0.48
CA LEU A 226 22.70 0.32 0.48
C LEU A 226 21.80 1.44 1.01
N LEU A 227 22.29 2.21 1.95
CA LEU A 227 21.57 3.34 2.50
C LEU A 227 21.52 4.53 1.52
N GLU A 228 22.61 4.81 0.79
CA GLU A 228 22.60 5.79 -0.30
C GLU A 228 21.63 5.37 -1.41
N ILE A 229 21.63 4.09 -1.81
CA ILE A 229 20.65 3.55 -2.77
C ILE A 229 19.25 3.68 -2.21
N TRP A 230 19.04 3.41 -0.93
CA TRP A 230 17.76 3.58 -0.26
C TRP A 230 17.34 5.05 -0.19
N HIS A 231 18.24 5.97 0.16
CA HIS A 231 18.00 7.41 0.10
C HIS A 231 17.59 7.86 -1.31
N LEU A 232 18.33 7.41 -2.31
CA LEU A 232 18.00 7.69 -3.71
C LEU A 232 16.62 7.13 -4.10
N PHE A 233 16.30 5.93 -3.64
CA PHE A 233 15.05 5.24 -3.95
C PHE A 233 13.86 5.89 -3.23
N THR A 234 13.94 6.15 -1.94
CA THR A 234 12.84 6.74 -1.17
C THR A 234 12.63 8.22 -1.52
N HIS A 235 13.70 8.99 -1.67
CA HIS A 235 13.58 10.41 -2.02
C HIS A 235 13.07 10.65 -3.43
N ASN A 236 13.42 9.79 -4.38
CA ASN A 236 12.96 9.97 -5.75
C ASN A 236 11.61 9.31 -6.01
N ILE A 237 11.36 8.11 -5.47
CA ILE A 237 10.12 7.38 -5.78
C ILE A 237 8.90 8.02 -5.12
N VAL A 238 8.96 8.37 -3.84
CA VAL A 238 7.81 9.00 -3.16
C VAL A 238 7.48 10.36 -3.78
N GLY A 239 8.51 11.14 -4.14
CA GLY A 239 8.32 12.42 -4.85
C GLY A 239 7.80 12.23 -6.27
N ILE A 240 8.34 11.26 -7.00
CA ILE A 240 7.86 10.91 -8.34
C ILE A 240 6.40 10.45 -8.30
N ILE A 241 6.04 9.61 -7.34
CA ILE A 241 4.65 9.18 -7.13
C ILE A 241 3.77 10.39 -6.84
N GLY A 242 4.18 11.29 -5.93
CA GLY A 242 3.46 12.52 -5.63
C GLY A 242 3.25 13.41 -6.85
N ILE A 243 4.29 13.59 -7.67
CA ILE A 243 4.23 14.36 -8.92
C ILE A 243 3.30 13.68 -9.94
N ILE A 244 3.39 12.36 -10.09
CA ILE A 244 2.50 11.60 -10.99
C ILE A 244 1.05 11.79 -10.57
N PHE A 245 0.74 11.69 -9.27
CA PHE A 245 -0.62 11.92 -8.76
C PHE A 245 -1.09 13.35 -9.02
N ALA A 246 -0.24 14.35 -8.78
CA ALA A 246 -0.59 15.75 -9.04
C ALA A 246 -0.88 16.00 -10.53
N VAL A 247 -0.02 15.53 -11.43
CA VAL A 247 -0.19 15.66 -12.89
C VAL A 247 -1.44 14.91 -13.37
N TRP A 248 -1.67 13.71 -12.85
CA TRP A 248 -2.87 12.96 -13.17
C TRP A 248 -4.15 13.65 -12.69
N GLY A 249 -4.17 14.18 -11.47
CA GLY A 249 -5.28 14.96 -10.93
C GLY A 249 -5.62 16.18 -11.78
N ILE A 250 -4.59 16.92 -12.25
CA ILE A 250 -4.76 18.03 -13.19
C ILE A 250 -5.40 17.57 -14.51
N THR A 251 -4.98 16.38 -14.99
CA THR A 251 -5.50 15.80 -16.23
C THR A 251 -6.97 15.41 -16.10
N VAL A 252 -7.34 14.81 -14.98
CA VAL A 252 -8.73 14.44 -14.65
C VAL A 252 -9.60 15.69 -14.52
N ALA A 253 -9.12 16.72 -13.79
CA ALA A 253 -9.83 17.98 -13.62
C ALA A 253 -10.03 18.73 -14.94
N LYS A 254 -9.06 18.66 -15.87
CA LYS A 254 -9.19 19.29 -17.21
C LYS A 254 -10.18 18.56 -18.14
N LYS A 255 -10.28 17.23 -18.05
CA LYS A 255 -11.25 16.45 -18.84
C LYS A 255 -12.71 16.68 -18.40
N SER A 256 -12.92 17.20 -17.21
CA SER A 256 -14.24 17.60 -16.70
C SER A 256 -14.75 18.94 -17.26
N LYS A 257 -13.89 19.70 -17.94
CA LYS A 257 -14.25 21.00 -18.54
C LYS A 257 -14.58 20.92 -20.05
N LYS A 258 -14.45 19.75 -20.66
CA LYS A 258 -14.87 19.44 -22.02
C LYS A 258 -16.09 18.53 -22.03
#